data_131ec058f5c62e294c857359e0ea343d
#
_entry.id   131ec058f5c62e294c857359e0ea343d
#
_cell.length_a   1.000
_cell.length_b   1.000
_cell.length_c   1.000
_cell.angle_alpha   90.00
_cell.angle_beta   90.00
_cell.angle_gamma   90.00
#
_symmetry.space_group_name_H-M   'P 1'
#
loop_
_entity.id
_entity.type
_entity.pdbx_description
1 polymer ?
#
loop_
_entity_poly.entity_id
_entity_poly.type
_entity_poly.pdbx_seq_one_letter_code
_entity_poly.pdbx_strand_id
1 'polypeptide(L)'
;MNEQRRDFFRNSALGLATITLGAGFSLIPSAQAEEKASNVAATAVEDLPEIEAELTLAPNVPKPIERNYPAKVVVKLTALEQIMDLMDGVQFKFWTLNGSVPAPFIRVREGDMVEVQLSNSASSMMPHSLDFHAAPVPMGGAMASETPPTRTSTFQFRALRSGIYLYHCGSQPVDIHLSKGMYGLVLVEPKEGLPKVDHEFYIMQSEFYTKGEFGDPGLQPFSMKKAIDERPEYVLFNGKVGSTMDENALKAKTGETIRLFVGNAGPNLCSSFHLIGAVFDNVYVEGGTLVNHNVQTTLIPSGSATMVETRIDVPGTYVFMDHSIFRAVNKGTMGHIVVEGEKNPNIYSGKLKDEAFKEANPQKPQPVPYEIDSHKGMDMGHSHHEHSDANSGATRK
;
A
#
# COMPACT_ATOMS: atom_id res chain seq x y z
N MET A 1 0.20 26.40 26.02
CA MET A 1 -0.53 26.27 24.72
C MET A 1 -1.29 27.56 24.52
N ASN A 2 -0.87 28.35 23.51
CA ASN A 2 -1.22 29.76 23.37
C ASN A 2 -2.67 29.92 22.88
N GLU A 3 -3.43 30.83 23.47
CA GLU A 3 -4.85 31.11 23.17
C GLU A 3 -5.15 31.42 21.69
N GLN A 4 -4.17 31.91 20.95
CA GLN A 4 -4.31 32.25 19.51
C GLN A 4 -4.59 31.04 18.59
N ARG A 5 -4.36 29.79 19.04
CA ARG A 5 -4.71 28.59 18.26
C ARG A 5 -6.17 28.13 18.44
N ARG A 6 -6.84 28.60 19.49
CA ARG A 6 -8.26 28.27 19.74
C ARG A 6 -9.24 29.07 18.88
N ASP A 7 -8.85 30.27 18.46
CA ASP A 7 -9.74 31.17 17.71
C ASP A 7 -9.79 30.87 16.22
N PHE A 8 -8.79 30.16 15.66
CA PHE A 8 -8.79 29.78 14.26
C PHE A 8 -9.89 28.78 13.89
N PHE A 9 -10.28 27.89 14.80
CA PHE A 9 -11.33 26.90 14.55
C PHE A 9 -12.76 27.39 14.85
N ARG A 10 -12.90 28.55 15.46
CA ARG A 10 -14.22 29.08 15.87
C ARG A 10 -14.88 30.01 14.84
N ASN A 11 -14.12 30.52 13.87
CA ASN A 11 -14.58 31.56 12.94
C ASN A 11 -14.82 31.05 11.50
N SER A 12 -14.89 29.75 11.25
CA SER A 12 -15.20 29.20 9.92
C SER A 12 -16.69 28.96 9.64
N ALA A 13 -17.57 29.47 10.48
CA ALA A 13 -19.02 29.46 10.24
C ALA A 13 -19.55 30.88 10.25
N LEU A 14 -20.09 31.30 9.11
CA LEU A 14 -20.84 32.55 8.79
C LEU A 14 -20.03 33.62 8.06
N GLY A 15 -20.38 33.76 6.78
CA GLY A 15 -20.02 34.88 5.94
C GLY A 15 -20.56 34.78 4.52
N LEU A 16 -21.88 34.72 4.32
CA LEU A 16 -22.48 35.09 3.04
C LEU A 16 -22.31 36.61 2.89
N ALA A 17 -21.47 37.06 1.97
CA ALA A 17 -21.46 38.44 1.48
C ALA A 17 -21.71 38.43 -0.01
N THR A 18 -22.89 38.89 -0.37
CA THR A 18 -23.28 39.28 -1.72
C THR A 18 -22.46 40.49 -2.17
N ILE A 19 -21.65 40.34 -3.22
CA ILE A 19 -21.08 41.48 -3.96
C ILE A 19 -21.54 41.39 -5.39
N THR A 20 -22.47 42.28 -5.76
CA THR A 20 -22.80 42.64 -7.14
C THR A 20 -21.83 43.67 -7.64
N LEU A 21 -21.01 43.34 -8.63
CA LEU A 21 -20.31 44.32 -9.46
C LEU A 21 -20.28 43.82 -10.91
N GLY A 22 -20.99 44.50 -11.79
CA GLY A 22 -20.98 44.27 -13.21
C GLY A 22 -19.71 44.81 -13.86
N ALA A 23 -19.10 44.02 -14.71
CA ALA A 23 -18.31 44.51 -15.85
C ALA A 23 -18.14 43.33 -16.83
N GLY A 24 -18.39 43.56 -18.09
CA GLY A 24 -18.48 42.58 -19.15
C GLY A 24 -17.18 41.81 -19.39
N PHE A 25 -17.32 40.52 -19.50
CA PHE A 25 -16.31 39.64 -20.07
C PHE A 25 -16.90 38.92 -21.29
N SER A 26 -16.15 39.02 -22.37
CA SER A 26 -16.37 38.39 -23.66
C SER A 26 -16.54 36.87 -23.50
N LEU A 27 -17.63 36.32 -24.02
CA LEU A 27 -17.94 34.92 -24.05
C LEU A 27 -16.96 34.17 -24.97
N ILE A 28 -16.06 33.41 -24.41
CA ILE A 28 -15.42 32.28 -25.10
C ILE A 28 -16.46 31.15 -25.07
N PRO A 29 -16.82 30.53 -26.19
CA PRO A 29 -17.76 29.42 -26.16
C PRO A 29 -17.10 28.24 -25.41
N SER A 30 -17.63 27.94 -24.22
CA SER A 30 -17.33 26.70 -23.53
C SER A 30 -17.85 25.57 -24.40
N ALA A 31 -16.93 24.65 -24.79
CA ALA A 31 -17.33 23.36 -25.33
C ALA A 31 -18.22 22.72 -24.27
N GLN A 32 -19.50 22.55 -24.58
CA GLN A 32 -20.40 21.73 -23.82
C GLN A 32 -19.90 20.29 -23.93
N ALA A 33 -19.18 19.84 -22.88
CA ALA A 33 -19.07 18.42 -22.61
C ALA A 33 -20.52 17.97 -22.34
N GLU A 34 -21.14 17.31 -23.31
CA GLU A 34 -22.37 16.57 -23.08
C GLU A 34 -22.11 15.54 -21.99
N GLU A 35 -22.56 15.87 -20.80
CA GLU A 35 -22.70 14.94 -19.70
C GLU A 35 -23.74 13.91 -20.12
N LYS A 36 -23.29 12.82 -20.76
CA LYS A 36 -24.09 11.61 -20.87
C LYS A 36 -24.25 11.07 -19.46
N ALA A 37 -25.24 11.61 -18.75
CA ALA A 37 -25.84 10.92 -17.63
C ALA A 37 -26.38 9.59 -18.21
N SER A 38 -25.56 8.52 -18.09
CA SER A 38 -26.05 7.18 -18.35
C SER A 38 -27.12 6.91 -17.29
N ASN A 39 -28.39 7.02 -17.69
CA ASN A 39 -29.50 6.42 -16.97
C ASN A 39 -29.28 4.89 -17.00
N VAL A 40 -28.37 4.40 -16.19
CA VAL A 40 -28.36 3.01 -15.78
C VAL A 40 -29.59 2.92 -14.89
N ALA A 41 -30.70 2.34 -15.42
CA ALA A 41 -31.83 1.92 -14.62
C ALA A 41 -31.23 1.06 -13.48
N ALA A 42 -31.15 1.64 -12.29
CA ALA A 42 -30.53 0.98 -11.15
C ALA A 42 -31.44 -0.20 -10.83
N THR A 43 -30.98 -1.43 -11.10
CA THR A 43 -31.64 -2.63 -10.60
C THR A 43 -31.89 -2.44 -9.11
N ALA A 44 -33.14 -2.63 -8.67
CA ALA A 44 -33.47 -2.50 -7.26
C ALA A 44 -32.56 -3.43 -6.44
N VAL A 45 -32.15 -3.01 -5.27
CA VAL A 45 -31.21 -3.80 -4.41
C VAL A 45 -31.79 -5.18 -4.08
N GLU A 46 -33.10 -5.25 -3.96
CA GLU A 46 -33.87 -6.46 -3.64
C GLU A 46 -33.81 -7.54 -4.73
N ASP A 47 -33.50 -7.15 -5.98
CA ASP A 47 -33.41 -8.07 -7.13
C ASP A 47 -31.99 -8.56 -7.42
N LEU A 48 -30.98 -8.12 -6.63
CA LEU A 48 -29.59 -8.50 -6.85
C LEU A 48 -29.30 -9.87 -6.18
N PRO A 49 -28.61 -10.80 -6.88
CA PRO A 49 -28.15 -12.02 -6.25
C PRO A 49 -27.16 -11.70 -5.14
N GLU A 50 -27.31 -12.33 -3.98
CA GLU A 50 -26.44 -12.17 -2.84
C GLU A 50 -25.22 -13.09 -2.94
N ILE A 51 -24.02 -12.54 -2.72
CA ILE A 51 -22.74 -13.25 -2.76
C ILE A 51 -21.92 -12.82 -1.55
N GLU A 52 -21.35 -13.76 -0.82
CA GLU A 52 -20.37 -13.46 0.20
C GLU A 52 -19.01 -13.14 -0.45
N ALA A 53 -18.36 -12.06 -0.04
CA ALA A 53 -17.06 -11.67 -0.55
C ALA A 53 -15.98 -12.68 -0.18
N GLU A 54 -15.16 -13.09 -1.14
CA GLU A 54 -13.91 -13.77 -0.85
C GLU A 54 -12.94 -12.72 -0.29
N LEU A 55 -12.44 -12.93 0.94
CA LEU A 55 -11.49 -12.05 1.61
C LEU A 55 -10.15 -12.76 1.73
N THR A 56 -9.08 -12.13 1.24
CA THR A 56 -7.73 -12.69 1.31
C THR A 56 -6.79 -11.79 2.08
N LEU A 57 -5.79 -12.37 2.72
CA LEU A 57 -4.73 -11.66 3.43
C LEU A 57 -3.53 -11.44 2.52
N ALA A 58 -2.82 -10.32 2.72
CA ALA A 58 -1.59 -10.03 1.99
C ALA A 58 -0.57 -11.18 2.15
N PRO A 59 0.17 -11.51 1.09
CA PRO A 59 0.21 -10.85 -0.22
C PRO A 59 -0.82 -11.36 -1.23
N ASN A 60 -1.77 -12.20 -0.83
CA ASN A 60 -2.75 -12.80 -1.72
C ASN A 60 -3.92 -11.85 -2.03
N VAL A 61 -4.54 -12.06 -3.18
CA VAL A 61 -5.75 -11.35 -3.63
C VAL A 61 -6.84 -12.34 -3.99
N PRO A 62 -8.13 -11.97 -3.86
CA PRO A 62 -9.24 -12.80 -4.34
C PRO A 62 -9.16 -12.98 -5.85
N LYS A 63 -9.71 -14.08 -6.35
CA LYS A 63 -9.73 -14.37 -7.79
C LYS A 63 -10.46 -13.28 -8.59
N PRO A 64 -10.07 -13.05 -9.87
CA PRO A 64 -10.81 -12.17 -10.77
C PRO A 64 -12.29 -12.51 -10.85
N ILE A 65 -13.14 -11.49 -10.95
CA ILE A 65 -14.59 -11.67 -11.01
C ILE A 65 -15.00 -12.11 -12.40
N GLU A 66 -15.58 -13.31 -12.51
CA GLU A 66 -16.00 -13.88 -13.81
C GLU A 66 -17.45 -13.51 -14.19
N ARG A 67 -18.26 -13.06 -13.24
CA ARG A 67 -19.65 -12.67 -13.49
C ARG A 67 -19.75 -11.36 -14.28
N ASN A 68 -20.74 -11.28 -15.17
CA ASN A 68 -20.99 -10.10 -16.00
C ASN A 68 -22.22 -9.29 -15.54
N TYR A 69 -22.74 -9.54 -14.35
CA TYR A 69 -23.90 -8.87 -13.76
C TYR A 69 -23.53 -8.29 -12.37
N PRO A 70 -24.22 -7.22 -11.91
CA PRO A 70 -24.04 -6.71 -10.56
C PRO A 70 -24.66 -7.67 -9.53
N ALA A 71 -24.07 -7.69 -8.32
CA ALA A 71 -24.55 -8.49 -7.21
C ALA A 71 -24.62 -7.65 -5.93
N LYS A 72 -25.31 -8.16 -4.92
CA LYS A 72 -25.19 -7.73 -3.54
C LYS A 72 -24.03 -8.51 -2.91
N VAL A 73 -22.90 -7.84 -2.72
CA VAL A 73 -21.68 -8.46 -2.18
C VAL A 73 -21.58 -8.19 -0.69
N VAL A 74 -21.64 -9.22 0.13
CA VAL A 74 -21.59 -9.14 1.59
C VAL A 74 -20.15 -9.26 2.07
N VAL A 75 -19.63 -8.19 2.67
CA VAL A 75 -18.27 -8.09 3.24
C VAL A 75 -18.36 -8.15 4.75
N LYS A 76 -17.81 -9.20 5.37
CA LYS A 76 -17.83 -9.40 6.82
C LYS A 76 -16.45 -9.11 7.42
N LEU A 77 -16.35 -8.08 8.25
CA LEU A 77 -15.12 -7.68 8.92
C LEU A 77 -15.30 -7.70 10.43
N THR A 78 -14.26 -8.12 11.15
CA THR A 78 -14.23 -8.14 12.61
C THR A 78 -13.07 -7.30 13.11
N ALA A 79 -13.37 -6.26 13.89
CA ALA A 79 -12.37 -5.46 14.56
C ALA A 79 -11.84 -6.20 15.80
N LEU A 80 -10.50 -6.26 15.90
CA LEU A 80 -9.75 -6.95 16.96
C LEU A 80 -8.56 -6.10 17.41
N GLU A 81 -8.34 -6.00 18.72
CA GLU A 81 -7.13 -5.40 19.27
C GLU A 81 -6.21 -6.51 19.80
N GLN A 82 -5.00 -6.63 19.25
CA GLN A 82 -4.10 -7.73 19.57
C GLN A 82 -2.63 -7.32 19.52
N ILE A 83 -1.78 -8.05 20.25
CA ILE A 83 -0.33 -7.88 20.21
C ILE A 83 0.21 -8.76 19.09
N MET A 84 0.99 -8.17 18.17
CA MET A 84 1.63 -8.85 17.07
C MET A 84 3.07 -8.33 16.91
N ASP A 85 3.89 -9.03 16.14
CA ASP A 85 5.27 -8.64 15.89
C ASP A 85 5.38 -7.59 14.78
N LEU A 86 6.13 -6.50 15.05
CA LEU A 86 6.65 -5.58 14.03
C LEU A 86 7.89 -6.16 13.35
N MET A 87 8.71 -6.84 14.12
CA MET A 87 9.85 -7.65 13.70
C MET A 87 10.16 -8.66 14.81
N ASP A 88 11.09 -9.57 14.56
CA ASP A 88 11.46 -10.58 15.54
C ASP A 88 11.95 -9.93 16.84
N GLY A 89 11.31 -10.29 17.96
CA GLY A 89 11.59 -9.76 19.29
C GLY A 89 11.00 -8.36 19.59
N VAL A 90 10.33 -7.73 18.62
CA VAL A 90 9.67 -6.42 18.79
C VAL A 90 8.18 -6.53 18.54
N GLN A 91 7.39 -6.23 19.55
CA GLN A 91 5.94 -6.35 19.51
C GLN A 91 5.26 -4.98 19.54
N PHE A 92 4.04 -4.92 19.00
CA PHE A 92 3.20 -3.75 19.03
C PHE A 92 1.74 -4.14 19.27
N LYS A 93 0.97 -3.30 19.96
CA LYS A 93 -0.46 -3.51 20.08
C LYS A 93 -1.15 -2.95 18.84
N PHE A 94 -1.47 -3.83 17.91
CA PHE A 94 -2.23 -3.50 16.71
C PHE A 94 -3.73 -3.46 16.98
N TRP A 95 -4.42 -2.66 16.20
CA TRP A 95 -5.85 -2.74 15.97
C TRP A 95 -6.06 -3.23 14.56
N THR A 96 -6.83 -4.27 14.41
CA THR A 96 -6.87 -5.03 13.14
C THR A 96 -8.29 -5.24 12.66
N LEU A 97 -8.44 -5.54 11.38
CA LEU A 97 -9.65 -6.12 10.82
C LEU A 97 -9.34 -7.55 10.40
N ASN A 98 -10.13 -8.51 10.90
CA ASN A 98 -9.92 -9.95 10.73
C ASN A 98 -8.54 -10.45 11.21
N GLY A 99 -7.93 -9.76 12.19
CA GLY A 99 -6.70 -10.23 12.83
C GLY A 99 -5.41 -10.04 12.02
N SER A 100 -5.40 -9.23 10.97
CA SER A 100 -4.24 -9.00 10.13
C SER A 100 -3.92 -7.53 9.89
N VAL A 101 -2.68 -7.24 9.54
CA VAL A 101 -2.20 -5.96 9.03
C VAL A 101 -1.34 -6.21 7.78
N PRO A 102 -1.76 -5.70 6.63
CA PRO A 102 -3.01 -4.98 6.39
C PRO A 102 -4.25 -5.85 6.57
N ALA A 103 -5.39 -5.19 6.65
CA ALA A 103 -6.71 -5.82 6.62
C ALA A 103 -6.94 -6.58 5.30
N PRO A 104 -7.92 -7.49 5.22
CA PRO A 104 -8.16 -8.29 4.03
C PRO A 104 -8.36 -7.45 2.76
N PHE A 105 -7.91 -7.99 1.63
CA PHE A 105 -8.23 -7.44 0.32
C PHE A 105 -9.70 -7.74 -0.03
N ILE A 106 -10.41 -6.73 -0.48
CA ILE A 106 -11.80 -6.81 -0.92
C ILE A 106 -11.84 -6.63 -2.44
N ARG A 107 -12.55 -7.52 -3.15
CA ARG A 107 -12.70 -7.44 -4.61
C ARG A 107 -14.17 -7.43 -4.97
N VAL A 108 -14.62 -6.35 -5.60
CA VAL A 108 -16.01 -6.15 -6.05
C VAL A 108 -16.01 -5.64 -7.48
N ARG A 109 -17.17 -5.57 -8.12
CA ARG A 109 -17.31 -5.11 -9.50
C ARG A 109 -18.10 -3.81 -9.55
N GLU A 110 -17.80 -2.96 -10.52
CA GLU A 110 -18.58 -1.75 -10.78
C GLU A 110 -20.06 -2.09 -10.99
N GLY A 111 -20.92 -1.42 -10.23
CA GLY A 111 -22.35 -1.66 -10.18
C GLY A 111 -22.83 -2.53 -9.02
N ASP A 112 -21.92 -3.21 -8.30
CA ASP A 112 -22.28 -4.00 -7.12
C ASP A 112 -22.87 -3.14 -6.00
N MET A 113 -23.81 -3.73 -5.27
CA MET A 113 -24.21 -3.23 -3.95
C MET A 113 -23.34 -3.92 -2.91
N VAL A 114 -22.45 -3.17 -2.30
CA VAL A 114 -21.54 -3.69 -1.25
C VAL A 114 -22.23 -3.53 0.10
N GLU A 115 -22.57 -4.64 0.74
CA GLU A 115 -23.04 -4.67 2.12
C GLU A 115 -21.86 -4.94 3.05
N VAL A 116 -21.56 -4.00 3.92
CA VAL A 116 -20.48 -4.13 4.89
C VAL A 116 -21.06 -4.43 6.27
N GLN A 117 -20.63 -5.55 6.84
CA GLN A 117 -20.97 -5.98 8.20
C GLN A 117 -19.71 -5.88 9.07
N LEU A 118 -19.63 -4.87 9.93
CA LEU A 118 -18.54 -4.70 10.88
C LEU A 118 -18.96 -5.21 12.25
N SER A 119 -18.30 -6.26 12.71
CA SER A 119 -18.39 -6.74 14.10
C SER A 119 -17.22 -6.21 14.90
N ASN A 120 -17.45 -5.80 16.15
CA ASN A 120 -16.38 -5.40 17.06
C ASN A 120 -16.29 -6.39 18.22
N SER A 121 -15.10 -6.96 18.39
CA SER A 121 -14.85 -7.98 19.42
C SER A 121 -15.17 -7.49 20.84
N ALA A 122 -15.63 -8.39 21.69
CA ALA A 122 -15.81 -8.11 23.11
C ALA A 122 -14.51 -7.77 23.85
N SER A 123 -13.35 -8.15 23.29
CA SER A 123 -12.02 -7.82 23.82
C SER A 123 -11.50 -6.44 23.40
N SER A 124 -12.16 -5.78 22.45
CA SER A 124 -11.79 -4.43 22.04
C SER A 124 -12.11 -3.40 23.11
N MET A 125 -11.26 -2.38 23.22
CA MET A 125 -11.42 -1.28 24.16
C MET A 125 -12.10 -0.05 23.54
N MET A 126 -12.09 0.01 22.20
CA MET A 126 -12.54 1.18 21.44
C MET A 126 -13.68 0.83 20.49
N PRO A 127 -14.57 1.77 20.18
CA PRO A 127 -15.44 1.64 19.01
C PRO A 127 -14.61 1.70 17.74
N HIS A 128 -15.09 1.04 16.68
CA HIS A 128 -14.47 1.04 15.36
C HIS A 128 -15.52 1.28 14.29
N SER A 129 -15.10 1.86 13.16
CA SER A 129 -15.96 2.11 12.01
C SER A 129 -15.17 1.89 10.71
N LEU A 130 -15.81 2.11 9.57
CA LEU A 130 -15.14 1.92 8.27
C LEU A 130 -15.44 3.09 7.33
N ASP A 131 -14.37 3.74 6.90
CA ASP A 131 -14.35 4.70 5.79
C ASP A 131 -13.83 3.96 4.55
N PHE A 132 -14.66 3.85 3.52
CA PHE A 132 -14.30 3.31 2.20
C PHE A 132 -14.10 4.45 1.21
N HIS A 133 -12.88 4.67 0.73
CA HIS A 133 -12.62 5.66 -0.32
C HIS A 133 -13.36 5.35 -1.63
N ALA A 134 -13.78 4.10 -1.83
CA ALA A 134 -14.63 3.68 -2.94
C ALA A 134 -16.11 4.05 -2.79
N ALA A 135 -16.56 4.39 -1.56
CA ALA A 135 -17.96 4.62 -1.25
C ALA A 135 -18.32 6.09 -1.46
N PRO A 136 -19.23 6.42 -2.42
CA PRO A 136 -19.63 7.79 -2.70
C PRO A 136 -20.72 8.28 -1.71
N VAL A 137 -20.44 8.15 -0.42
CA VAL A 137 -21.33 8.50 0.68
C VAL A 137 -20.61 9.35 1.72
N PRO A 138 -21.34 10.14 2.56
CA PRO A 138 -20.70 10.97 3.56
C PRO A 138 -19.74 10.16 4.47
N MET A 139 -18.51 10.66 4.63
CA MET A 139 -17.42 10.04 5.40
C MET A 139 -17.18 8.55 5.05
N GLY A 140 -17.35 8.20 3.75
CA GLY A 140 -17.10 6.84 3.26
C GLY A 140 -17.87 5.72 3.98
N GLY A 141 -18.91 6.06 4.75
CA GLY A 141 -19.71 5.12 5.55
C GLY A 141 -19.32 5.06 7.04
N ALA A 142 -18.30 5.80 7.50
CA ALA A 142 -17.80 5.71 8.86
C ALA A 142 -18.88 5.98 9.91
N MET A 143 -19.74 6.98 9.71
CA MET A 143 -20.84 7.27 10.64
C MET A 143 -21.87 6.15 10.71
N ALA A 144 -22.14 5.48 9.61
CA ALA A 144 -23.12 4.39 9.55
C ALA A 144 -22.59 3.07 10.13
N SER A 145 -21.27 2.94 10.22
CA SER A 145 -20.58 1.74 10.68
C SER A 145 -19.94 1.88 12.06
N GLU A 146 -20.17 2.98 12.79
CA GLU A 146 -19.65 3.12 14.14
C GLU A 146 -20.15 2.00 15.04
N THR A 147 -19.25 1.12 15.45
CA THR A 147 -19.55 -0.16 16.10
C THR A 147 -18.84 -0.25 17.46
N PRO A 148 -19.53 -0.06 18.58
CA PRO A 148 -18.98 -0.32 19.91
C PRO A 148 -18.62 -1.81 20.11
N PRO A 149 -17.75 -2.14 21.07
CA PRO A 149 -17.46 -3.54 21.44
C PRO A 149 -18.73 -4.36 21.63
N THR A 150 -18.70 -5.63 21.26
CA THR A 150 -19.82 -6.60 21.31
C THR A 150 -20.98 -6.35 20.32
N ARG A 151 -20.84 -5.37 19.43
CA ARG A 151 -21.89 -5.02 18.46
C ARG A 151 -21.47 -5.36 17.04
N THR A 152 -22.46 -5.43 16.16
CA THR A 152 -22.29 -5.48 14.71
C THR A 152 -23.12 -4.37 14.09
N SER A 153 -22.52 -3.58 13.19
CA SER A 153 -23.19 -2.58 12.38
C SER A 153 -23.15 -2.99 10.92
N THR A 154 -24.19 -2.66 10.19
CA THR A 154 -24.32 -2.98 8.75
C THR A 154 -24.71 -1.73 8.00
N PHE A 155 -24.03 -1.47 6.88
CA PHE A 155 -24.40 -0.44 5.92
C PHE A 155 -24.13 -0.91 4.49
N GLN A 156 -24.67 -0.19 3.52
CA GLN A 156 -24.52 -0.52 2.10
C GLN A 156 -24.11 0.70 1.30
N PHE A 157 -23.30 0.46 0.28
CA PHE A 157 -23.01 1.46 -0.75
C PHE A 157 -22.91 0.80 -2.13
N ARG A 158 -23.20 1.57 -3.18
CA ARG A 158 -23.01 1.09 -4.56
C ARG A 158 -21.62 1.45 -5.06
N ALA A 159 -20.88 0.46 -5.55
CA ALA A 159 -19.59 0.64 -6.19
C ALA A 159 -19.77 1.27 -7.58
N LEU A 160 -19.59 2.59 -7.69
CA LEU A 160 -19.93 3.35 -8.90
C LEU A 160 -18.74 3.62 -9.83
N ARG A 161 -17.53 3.50 -9.36
CA ARG A 161 -16.31 3.81 -10.11
C ARG A 161 -15.30 2.71 -9.96
N SER A 162 -14.80 2.20 -11.08
CA SER A 162 -13.71 1.23 -11.10
C SER A 162 -12.40 1.87 -10.65
N GLY A 163 -11.55 1.09 -9.96
CA GLY A 163 -10.26 1.51 -9.42
C GLY A 163 -9.87 0.72 -8.19
N ILE A 164 -8.68 0.99 -7.68
CA ILE A 164 -8.20 0.46 -6.41
C ILE A 164 -8.21 1.56 -5.36
N TYR A 165 -8.78 1.28 -4.20
CA TYR A 165 -9.06 2.27 -3.17
C TYR A 165 -8.65 1.76 -1.79
N LEU A 166 -8.26 2.69 -0.92
CA LEU A 166 -8.08 2.40 0.50
C LEU A 166 -9.44 2.25 1.20
N TYR A 167 -9.49 1.42 2.23
CA TYR A 167 -10.49 1.50 3.28
C TYR A 167 -9.79 1.44 4.64
N HIS A 168 -10.34 2.12 5.64
CA HIS A 168 -9.73 2.18 6.96
C HIS A 168 -10.74 2.50 8.05
N CYS A 169 -10.31 2.40 9.31
CA CYS A 169 -11.14 2.84 10.43
C CYS A 169 -11.31 4.36 10.41
N GLY A 170 -12.56 4.83 10.53
CA GLY A 170 -12.94 6.24 10.57
C GLY A 170 -13.36 6.73 11.97
N SER A 171 -13.30 5.88 13.00
CA SER A 171 -13.63 6.27 14.38
C SER A 171 -12.59 7.23 14.97
N GLN A 172 -13.05 8.12 15.84
CA GLN A 172 -12.16 9.10 16.49
C GLN A 172 -11.37 8.44 17.65
N PRO A 173 -10.08 8.79 17.80
CA PRO A 173 -9.24 9.63 16.92
C PRO A 173 -8.69 8.84 15.72
N VAL A 174 -9.05 9.24 14.51
CA VAL A 174 -8.79 8.51 13.25
C VAL A 174 -7.30 8.23 13.02
N ASP A 175 -6.45 9.21 13.30
CA ASP A 175 -4.99 9.14 13.18
C ASP A 175 -4.39 7.99 14.00
N ILE A 176 -4.91 7.74 15.21
CA ILE A 176 -4.46 6.61 16.05
C ILE A 176 -4.92 5.28 15.46
N HIS A 177 -6.17 5.18 14.98
CA HIS A 177 -6.73 3.95 14.42
C HIS A 177 -5.94 3.51 13.17
N LEU A 178 -5.61 4.45 12.28
CA LEU A 178 -4.74 4.18 11.14
C LEU A 178 -3.35 3.73 11.59
N SER A 179 -2.70 4.49 12.46
CA SER A 179 -1.35 4.19 12.96
C SER A 179 -1.27 2.86 13.73
N LYS A 180 -2.42 2.27 14.08
CA LYS A 180 -2.52 0.98 14.75
C LYS A 180 -2.74 -0.20 13.81
N GLY A 181 -2.96 0.02 12.49
CA GLY A 181 -3.03 -1.06 11.53
C GLY A 181 -4.41 -1.30 10.89
N MET A 182 -5.41 -0.43 11.15
CA MET A 182 -6.79 -0.63 10.66
C MET A 182 -7.00 -0.06 9.26
N TYR A 183 -6.41 -0.68 8.25
CA TYR A 183 -6.51 -0.29 6.83
C TYR A 183 -6.36 -1.50 5.92
N GLY A 184 -6.95 -1.40 4.72
CA GLY A 184 -6.84 -2.39 3.66
C GLY A 184 -7.17 -1.80 2.30
N LEU A 185 -7.18 -2.63 1.26
CA LEU A 185 -7.55 -2.24 -0.11
C LEU A 185 -8.87 -2.87 -0.54
N VAL A 186 -9.64 -2.08 -1.29
CA VAL A 186 -10.80 -2.54 -2.04
C VAL A 186 -10.60 -2.25 -3.52
N LEU A 187 -10.62 -3.30 -4.33
CA LEU A 187 -10.64 -3.20 -5.79
C LEU A 187 -12.10 -3.21 -6.27
N VAL A 188 -12.46 -2.17 -7.00
CA VAL A 188 -13.68 -2.14 -7.80
C VAL A 188 -13.29 -2.44 -9.24
N GLU A 189 -13.48 -3.69 -9.68
CA GLU A 189 -13.19 -4.05 -11.07
C GLU A 189 -14.12 -3.33 -12.05
N PRO A 190 -13.60 -2.90 -13.21
CA PRO A 190 -14.46 -2.43 -14.30
C PRO A 190 -15.43 -3.52 -14.75
N LYS A 191 -16.53 -3.13 -15.41
CA LYS A 191 -17.57 -4.07 -15.87
C LYS A 191 -17.04 -5.15 -16.82
N GLU A 192 -16.04 -4.82 -17.61
CA GLU A 192 -15.32 -5.70 -18.54
C GLU A 192 -14.22 -6.54 -17.89
N GLY A 193 -13.94 -6.32 -16.60
CA GLY A 193 -12.81 -6.91 -15.90
C GLY A 193 -11.49 -6.21 -16.17
N LEU A 194 -10.46 -6.58 -15.43
CA LEU A 194 -9.08 -6.14 -15.70
C LEU A 194 -8.41 -7.03 -16.76
N PRO A 195 -7.40 -6.53 -17.50
CA PRO A 195 -6.57 -7.36 -18.36
C PRO A 195 -6.02 -8.56 -17.58
N LYS A 196 -5.93 -9.73 -18.22
CA LYS A 196 -5.38 -10.92 -17.56
C LYS A 196 -3.88 -10.78 -17.34
N VAL A 197 -3.42 -11.21 -16.18
CA VAL A 197 -2.02 -11.35 -15.81
C VAL A 197 -1.78 -12.74 -15.20
N ASP A 198 -0.52 -13.16 -15.11
CA ASP A 198 -0.19 -14.48 -14.55
C ASP A 198 -0.22 -14.47 -13.02
N HIS A 199 0.19 -13.35 -12.41
CA HIS A 199 0.23 -13.17 -10.96
C HIS A 199 -0.36 -11.85 -10.52
N GLU A 200 -1.08 -11.87 -9.39
CA GLU A 200 -1.57 -10.69 -8.70
C GLU A 200 -1.14 -10.74 -7.23
N PHE A 201 -0.61 -9.62 -6.71
CA PHE A 201 -0.18 -9.53 -5.32
C PHE A 201 -0.66 -8.24 -4.66
N TYR A 202 -0.92 -8.33 -3.36
CA TYR A 202 -1.33 -7.24 -2.49
C TYR A 202 -0.18 -6.78 -1.61
N ILE A 203 0.22 -5.52 -1.74
CA ILE A 203 1.28 -4.87 -0.97
C ILE A 203 0.72 -3.60 -0.33
N MET A 204 0.93 -3.42 0.97
CA MET A 204 0.49 -2.23 1.70
C MET A 204 1.64 -1.64 2.50
N GLN A 205 2.03 -0.41 2.16
CA GLN A 205 2.95 0.37 2.97
C GLN A 205 2.23 1.07 4.10
N SER A 206 2.86 1.12 5.27
CA SER A 206 2.35 1.82 6.44
C SER A 206 3.43 2.20 7.43
N GLU A 207 3.10 3.12 8.34
CA GLU A 207 4.02 3.73 9.29
C GLU A 207 3.66 3.35 10.73
N PHE A 208 4.70 3.01 11.54
CA PHE A 208 4.50 2.72 12.95
C PHE A 208 5.41 3.60 13.81
N TYR A 209 4.79 4.21 14.81
CA TYR A 209 5.39 5.22 15.68
C TYR A 209 5.55 4.65 17.09
N THR A 210 6.71 4.05 17.37
CA THR A 210 7.02 3.46 18.68
C THR A 210 7.78 4.44 19.56
N LYS A 211 7.61 4.32 20.90
CA LYS A 211 8.42 5.10 21.85
C LYS A 211 9.90 4.71 21.80
N GLY A 212 10.16 3.40 21.73
CA GLY A 212 11.50 2.87 21.50
C GLY A 212 11.99 3.17 20.10
N GLU A 213 13.26 2.94 19.85
CA GLU A 213 13.91 3.06 18.55
C GLU A 213 13.75 1.78 17.73
N PHE A 214 14.14 1.83 16.46
CA PHE A 214 14.09 0.66 15.58
C PHE A 214 14.89 -0.51 16.17
N GLY A 215 14.24 -1.65 16.37
CA GLY A 215 14.83 -2.87 16.91
C GLY A 215 14.90 -2.94 18.44
N ASP A 216 14.40 -1.96 19.18
CA ASP A 216 14.28 -2.05 20.62
C ASP A 216 13.34 -3.21 21.00
N PRO A 217 13.77 -4.16 21.87
CA PRO A 217 13.02 -5.39 22.10
C PRO A 217 11.77 -5.19 22.96
N GLY A 218 10.85 -6.15 22.84
CA GLY A 218 9.62 -6.25 23.63
C GLY A 218 8.46 -5.44 23.09
N LEU A 219 7.43 -5.26 23.91
CA LEU A 219 6.20 -4.55 23.54
C LEU A 219 6.43 -3.04 23.50
N GLN A 220 6.32 -2.46 22.31
CA GLN A 220 6.55 -1.04 22.07
C GLN A 220 5.27 -0.22 22.23
N PRO A 221 5.24 0.79 23.13
CA PRO A 221 4.14 1.73 23.21
C PRO A 221 4.10 2.67 22.00
N PHE A 222 2.90 3.09 21.60
CA PHE A 222 2.71 4.13 20.59
C PHE A 222 3.26 5.48 21.03
N SER A 223 3.88 6.22 20.12
CA SER A 223 4.42 7.56 20.33
C SER A 223 3.66 8.63 19.56
N MET A 224 2.70 9.28 20.21
CA MET A 224 1.99 10.42 19.63
C MET A 224 2.94 11.54 19.18
N LYS A 225 4.01 11.81 19.96
CA LYS A 225 4.99 12.84 19.59
C LYS A 225 5.66 12.54 18.26
N LYS A 226 6.16 11.32 18.06
CA LYS A 226 6.80 10.91 16.80
C LYS A 226 5.80 10.93 15.64
N ALA A 227 4.54 10.57 15.88
CA ALA A 227 3.48 10.62 14.87
C ALA A 227 3.20 12.06 14.41
N ILE A 228 3.06 13.01 15.33
CA ILE A 228 2.87 14.43 15.01
C ILE A 228 4.11 15.03 14.32
N ASP A 229 5.31 14.59 14.71
CA ASP A 229 6.59 15.02 14.11
C ASP A 229 6.86 14.32 12.76
N GLU A 230 5.96 13.44 12.28
CA GLU A 230 6.11 12.65 11.03
C GLU A 230 7.41 11.81 10.99
N ARG A 231 7.82 11.27 12.14
CA ARG A 231 9.06 10.49 12.30
C ARG A 231 8.75 9.06 12.76
N PRO A 232 8.25 8.19 11.85
CA PRO A 232 8.03 6.78 12.17
C PRO A 232 9.35 6.07 12.46
N GLU A 233 9.35 5.13 13.40
CA GLU A 233 10.46 4.21 13.60
C GLU A 233 10.44 3.10 12.56
N TYR A 234 9.25 2.62 12.19
CA TYR A 234 9.06 1.59 11.19
C TYR A 234 8.21 2.13 10.04
N VAL A 235 8.64 1.84 8.81
CA VAL A 235 7.83 1.98 7.61
C VAL A 235 7.89 0.63 6.91
N LEU A 236 6.77 -0.07 6.84
CA LEU A 236 6.77 -1.50 6.54
C LEU A 236 5.84 -1.81 5.36
N PHE A 237 6.20 -2.83 4.60
CA PHE A 237 5.24 -3.53 3.76
C PHE A 237 4.54 -4.61 4.60
N ASN A 238 3.22 -4.70 4.45
CA ASN A 238 2.35 -5.70 5.07
C ASN A 238 2.56 -5.88 6.59
N GLY A 239 2.82 -4.76 7.29
CA GLY A 239 2.77 -4.65 8.75
C GLY A 239 3.90 -5.31 9.54
N LYS A 240 4.84 -6.00 8.91
CA LYS A 240 5.99 -6.64 9.57
C LYS A 240 7.25 -6.51 8.73
N VAL A 241 8.40 -6.29 9.38
CA VAL A 241 9.72 -6.35 8.74
C VAL A 241 9.92 -7.73 8.11
N GLY A 242 10.33 -7.77 6.84
CA GLY A 242 10.58 -9.02 6.15
C GLY A 242 9.33 -9.82 5.73
N SER A 243 8.13 -9.22 5.83
CA SER A 243 6.86 -9.89 5.49
C SER A 243 6.79 -10.45 4.06
N THR A 244 7.63 -9.94 3.16
CA THR A 244 7.72 -10.32 1.74
C THR A 244 9.18 -10.57 1.32
N MET A 245 10.02 -11.03 2.24
CA MET A 245 11.44 -11.33 1.99
C MET A 245 11.71 -12.81 2.25
N ASP A 246 12.87 -13.29 1.85
CA ASP A 246 13.37 -14.64 2.06
C ASP A 246 12.36 -15.73 1.66
N GLU A 247 11.93 -16.57 2.58
CA GLU A 247 10.91 -17.61 2.34
C GLU A 247 9.52 -17.04 1.98
N ASN A 248 9.24 -15.80 2.40
CA ASN A 248 7.98 -15.09 2.10
C ASN A 248 8.06 -14.27 0.81
N ALA A 249 9.17 -14.32 0.07
CA ALA A 249 9.34 -13.60 -1.19
C ALA A 249 8.25 -13.99 -2.20
N LEU A 250 7.75 -12.99 -2.94
CA LEU A 250 6.84 -13.22 -4.04
C LEU A 250 7.55 -14.04 -5.13
N LYS A 251 6.83 -14.87 -5.87
CA LYS A 251 7.42 -15.78 -6.86
C LYS A 251 6.76 -15.62 -8.21
N ALA A 252 7.57 -15.64 -9.26
CA ALA A 252 7.15 -15.65 -10.65
C ALA A 252 8.20 -16.39 -11.53
N LYS A 253 7.91 -16.55 -12.80
CA LYS A 253 8.86 -17.06 -13.79
C LYS A 253 9.16 -16.01 -14.85
N THR A 254 10.28 -16.16 -15.53
CA THR A 254 10.63 -15.30 -16.68
C THR A 254 9.54 -15.32 -17.74
N GLY A 255 9.17 -14.13 -18.22
CA GLY A 255 8.13 -13.95 -19.23
C GLY A 255 6.70 -13.86 -18.67
N GLU A 256 6.47 -14.18 -17.40
CA GLU A 256 5.16 -14.00 -16.76
C GLU A 256 4.90 -12.52 -16.45
N THR A 257 3.61 -12.15 -16.51
CA THR A 257 3.12 -10.82 -16.20
C THR A 257 2.69 -10.77 -14.73
N ILE A 258 3.12 -9.72 -14.04
CA ILE A 258 2.87 -9.52 -12.61
C ILE A 258 2.08 -8.21 -12.44
N ARG A 259 0.98 -8.25 -11.69
CA ARG A 259 0.26 -7.08 -11.20
C ARG A 259 0.44 -6.94 -9.70
N LEU A 260 0.89 -5.77 -9.25
CA LEU A 260 0.92 -5.43 -7.84
C LEU A 260 -0.17 -4.40 -7.54
N PHE A 261 -1.04 -4.70 -6.60
CA PHE A 261 -1.95 -3.75 -5.98
C PHE A 261 -1.22 -3.14 -4.79
N VAL A 262 -0.78 -1.91 -4.92
CA VAL A 262 0.08 -1.26 -3.91
C VAL A 262 -0.67 -0.12 -3.25
N GLY A 263 -0.88 -0.23 -1.95
CA GLY A 263 -1.46 0.84 -1.13
C GLY A 263 -0.43 1.52 -0.25
N ASN A 264 -0.72 2.76 0.11
CA ASN A 264 0.00 3.50 1.14
C ASN A 264 -1.00 4.04 2.16
N ALA A 265 -1.10 3.36 3.30
CA ALA A 265 -1.97 3.81 4.39
C ALA A 265 -1.43 5.08 5.07
N GLY A 266 -0.14 5.35 4.96
CA GLY A 266 0.51 6.46 5.65
C GLY A 266 0.62 6.19 7.15
N PRO A 267 0.17 7.11 8.04
CA PRO A 267 -0.76 8.24 7.77
C PRO A 267 -0.12 9.51 7.21
N ASN A 268 1.19 9.67 7.22
CA ASN A 268 1.83 10.96 6.92
C ASN A 268 2.65 10.95 5.62
N LEU A 269 3.46 9.89 5.39
CA LEU A 269 4.48 9.88 4.34
C LEU A 269 3.96 9.33 3.02
N CYS A 270 4.37 9.97 1.90
CA CYS A 270 4.18 9.39 0.58
C CYS A 270 5.15 8.24 0.34
N SER A 271 4.80 7.30 -0.53
CA SER A 271 5.66 6.23 -1.01
C SER A 271 6.20 6.53 -2.40
N SER A 272 7.50 6.35 -2.62
CA SER A 272 8.13 6.36 -3.94
C SER A 272 8.37 4.91 -4.37
N PHE A 273 7.30 4.21 -4.78
CA PHE A 273 7.35 2.78 -5.06
C PHE A 273 8.15 2.46 -6.31
N HIS A 274 9.14 1.58 -6.16
CA HIS A 274 10.08 1.18 -7.20
C HIS A 274 10.34 -0.33 -7.14
N LEU A 275 10.65 -0.93 -8.29
CA LEU A 275 11.12 -2.30 -8.41
C LEU A 275 12.52 -2.28 -9.04
N ILE A 276 13.56 -2.57 -8.24
CA ILE A 276 14.95 -2.57 -8.73
C ILE A 276 15.12 -3.64 -9.79
N GLY A 277 15.57 -3.23 -10.98
CA GLY A 277 15.82 -4.11 -12.11
C GLY A 277 14.63 -4.29 -13.06
N ALA A 278 13.50 -3.65 -12.80
CA ALA A 278 12.34 -3.67 -13.68
C ALA A 278 11.82 -2.25 -13.98
N VAL A 279 11.10 -2.14 -15.08
CA VAL A 279 10.33 -0.96 -15.47
C VAL A 279 8.87 -1.38 -15.48
N PHE A 280 7.99 -0.61 -14.85
CA PHE A 280 6.57 -0.89 -14.90
C PHE A 280 6.02 -0.61 -16.32
N ASP A 281 5.49 -1.63 -16.97
CA ASP A 281 4.85 -1.49 -18.28
C ASP A 281 3.63 -0.58 -18.20
N ASN A 282 2.85 -0.75 -17.12
CA ASN A 282 1.65 0.04 -16.84
C ASN A 282 1.63 0.48 -15.37
N VAL A 283 1.25 1.74 -15.14
CA VAL A 283 0.93 2.29 -13.82
C VAL A 283 -0.44 2.96 -13.89
N TYR A 284 -1.38 2.45 -13.12
CA TYR A 284 -2.71 3.06 -12.95
C TYR A 284 -2.61 4.15 -11.89
N VAL A 285 -2.50 5.38 -12.38
CA VAL A 285 -2.18 6.55 -11.56
C VAL A 285 -3.20 6.74 -10.45
N GLU A 286 -2.72 6.81 -9.20
CA GLU A 286 -3.56 6.97 -8.00
C GLU A 286 -4.72 5.97 -7.91
N GLY A 287 -4.54 4.78 -8.51
CA GLY A 287 -5.53 3.71 -8.51
C GLY A 287 -6.75 3.92 -9.41
N GLY A 288 -6.76 4.99 -10.20
CA GLY A 288 -7.83 5.30 -11.14
C GLY A 288 -7.66 4.62 -12.50
N THR A 289 -8.29 5.19 -13.53
CA THR A 289 -8.31 4.65 -14.90
C THR A 289 -7.26 5.25 -15.83
N LEU A 290 -6.52 6.27 -15.38
CA LEU A 290 -5.41 6.83 -16.14
C LEU A 290 -4.19 5.91 -16.04
N VAL A 291 -3.64 5.51 -17.19
CA VAL A 291 -2.49 4.60 -17.26
C VAL A 291 -1.29 5.35 -17.84
N ASN A 292 -0.18 5.35 -17.09
CA ASN A 292 1.13 5.75 -17.57
C ASN A 292 1.94 4.51 -17.94
N HIS A 293 2.75 4.62 -18.99
CA HIS A 293 3.56 3.52 -19.50
C HIS A 293 5.05 3.74 -19.26
N ASN A 294 5.82 2.64 -19.13
CA ASN A 294 7.29 2.64 -19.02
C ASN A 294 7.78 3.49 -17.82
N VAL A 295 7.19 3.28 -16.65
CA VAL A 295 7.47 4.05 -15.45
C VAL A 295 8.48 3.32 -14.57
N GLN A 296 9.53 4.02 -14.15
CA GLN A 296 10.55 3.44 -13.27
C GLN A 296 10.15 3.47 -11.79
N THR A 297 9.50 4.55 -11.35
CA THR A 297 9.12 4.80 -9.95
C THR A 297 7.80 5.55 -9.95
N THR A 298 6.84 5.13 -9.14
CA THR A 298 5.55 5.80 -9.02
C THR A 298 5.33 6.36 -7.62
N LEU A 299 4.72 7.54 -7.54
CA LEU A 299 4.35 8.16 -6.28
C LEU A 299 2.98 7.63 -5.83
N ILE A 300 2.91 7.20 -4.55
CA ILE A 300 1.65 6.82 -3.91
C ILE A 300 1.45 7.75 -2.72
N PRO A 301 0.54 8.72 -2.80
CA PRO A 301 0.21 9.59 -1.68
C PRO A 301 -0.25 8.80 -0.45
N SER A 302 -0.12 9.40 0.73
CA SER A 302 -0.74 8.87 1.95
C SER A 302 -2.26 8.75 1.76
N GLY A 303 -2.86 7.63 2.15
CA GLY A 303 -4.29 7.38 1.98
C GLY A 303 -4.70 7.04 0.55
N SER A 304 -3.76 6.59 -0.29
CA SER A 304 -3.99 6.25 -1.69
C SER A 304 -3.44 4.88 -2.06
N ALA A 305 -3.70 4.45 -3.30
CA ALA A 305 -3.21 3.20 -3.85
C ALA A 305 -2.89 3.34 -5.35
N THR A 306 -2.21 2.37 -5.92
CA THR A 306 -1.96 2.23 -7.35
C THR A 306 -1.99 0.76 -7.76
N MET A 307 -2.17 0.50 -9.03
CA MET A 307 -1.86 -0.78 -9.64
C MET A 307 -0.66 -0.60 -10.55
N VAL A 308 0.31 -1.51 -10.47
CA VAL A 308 1.45 -1.55 -11.40
C VAL A 308 1.51 -2.91 -12.05
N GLU A 309 1.85 -2.93 -13.33
CA GLU A 309 2.04 -4.16 -14.10
C GLU A 309 3.45 -4.17 -14.70
N THR A 310 4.08 -5.33 -14.67
CA THR A 310 5.40 -5.52 -15.26
C THR A 310 5.57 -6.96 -15.72
N ARG A 311 6.43 -7.13 -16.74
CA ARG A 311 6.93 -8.44 -17.18
C ARG A 311 8.43 -8.49 -16.94
N ILE A 312 8.92 -9.60 -16.42
CA ILE A 312 10.34 -9.78 -16.10
C ILE A 312 10.91 -10.92 -16.95
N ASP A 313 11.91 -10.63 -17.79
CA ASP A 313 12.48 -11.57 -18.77
C ASP A 313 13.88 -12.08 -18.39
N VAL A 314 14.41 -11.71 -17.21
CA VAL A 314 15.71 -12.17 -16.71
C VAL A 314 15.49 -12.78 -15.32
N PRO A 315 15.98 -14.01 -15.05
CA PRO A 315 15.83 -14.61 -13.72
C PRO A 315 16.70 -13.94 -12.70
N GLY A 316 16.20 -13.89 -11.44
CA GLY A 316 16.92 -13.31 -10.30
C GLY A 316 15.98 -12.83 -9.20
N THR A 317 16.55 -12.22 -8.17
CA THR A 317 15.80 -11.57 -7.10
C THR A 317 15.68 -10.09 -7.38
N TYR A 318 14.44 -9.62 -7.46
CA TYR A 318 14.08 -8.22 -7.68
C TYR A 318 13.59 -7.63 -6.37
N VAL A 319 14.07 -6.44 -6.03
CA VAL A 319 13.71 -5.78 -4.76
C VAL A 319 12.71 -4.67 -5.05
N PHE A 320 11.48 -4.81 -4.56
CA PHE A 320 10.57 -3.67 -4.52
C PHE A 320 10.73 -2.91 -3.22
N MET A 321 10.63 -1.58 -3.29
CA MET A 321 10.91 -0.72 -2.16
C MET A 321 10.25 0.66 -2.27
N ASP A 322 10.17 1.36 -1.15
CA ASP A 322 10.05 2.81 -1.18
C ASP A 322 11.43 3.42 -1.47
N HIS A 323 11.59 4.05 -2.62
CA HIS A 323 12.89 4.58 -3.05
C HIS A 323 13.37 5.81 -2.26
N SER A 324 12.71 6.15 -1.17
CA SER A 324 13.26 6.96 -0.09
C SER A 324 14.27 6.10 0.68
N ILE A 325 15.48 5.97 0.17
CA ILE A 325 16.47 4.92 0.49
C ILE A 325 16.69 4.69 1.99
N PHE A 326 16.87 5.76 2.77
CA PHE A 326 17.03 5.61 4.22
C PHE A 326 15.80 5.03 4.90
N ARG A 327 14.61 5.28 4.36
CA ARG A 327 13.36 4.69 4.83
C ARG A 327 13.31 3.20 4.50
N ALA A 328 13.68 2.83 3.28
CA ALA A 328 13.71 1.44 2.87
C ALA A 328 14.70 0.62 3.71
N VAL A 329 15.97 1.03 3.75
CA VAL A 329 17.06 0.27 4.36
C VAL A 329 16.98 0.29 5.90
N ASN A 330 16.64 1.43 6.50
CA ASN A 330 16.73 1.59 7.96
C ASN A 330 15.40 1.47 8.69
N LYS A 331 14.26 1.40 7.96
CA LYS A 331 12.92 1.34 8.56
C LYS A 331 12.06 0.19 8.01
N GLY A 332 12.59 -0.62 7.08
CA GLY A 332 12.03 -1.90 6.68
C GLY A 332 11.10 -1.89 5.46
N THR A 333 11.10 -0.83 4.63
CA THR A 333 10.19 -0.74 3.47
C THR A 333 10.78 -1.43 2.24
N MET A 334 10.97 -2.75 2.31
CA MET A 334 11.51 -3.58 1.23
C MET A 334 10.80 -4.92 1.15
N GLY A 335 10.78 -5.51 -0.05
CA GLY A 335 10.31 -6.86 -0.31
C GLY A 335 10.94 -7.43 -1.58
N HIS A 336 10.79 -8.72 -1.79
CA HIS A 336 11.44 -9.45 -2.87
C HIS A 336 10.42 -10.10 -3.81
N ILE A 337 10.75 -10.09 -5.10
CA ILE A 337 10.16 -10.97 -6.12
C ILE A 337 11.27 -11.87 -6.63
N VAL A 338 11.16 -13.17 -6.42
CA VAL A 338 12.09 -14.17 -6.97
C VAL A 338 11.52 -14.65 -8.29
N VAL A 339 12.27 -14.40 -9.36
CA VAL A 339 11.91 -14.78 -10.72
C VAL A 339 12.79 -15.95 -11.15
N GLU A 340 12.16 -17.11 -11.35
CA GLU A 340 12.83 -18.32 -11.82
C GLU A 340 12.81 -18.43 -13.34
N GLY A 341 13.85 -18.97 -13.93
CA GLY A 341 13.90 -19.20 -15.38
C GLY A 341 15.32 -19.35 -15.94
N GLU A 342 15.43 -19.41 -17.25
CA GLU A 342 16.70 -19.49 -17.93
C GLU A 342 17.33 -18.09 -18.09
N LYS A 343 18.68 -18.04 -18.01
CA LYS A 343 19.43 -16.80 -18.24
C LYS A 343 19.18 -16.29 -19.68
N ASN A 344 19.03 -14.99 -19.82
CA ASN A 344 18.85 -14.33 -21.10
C ASN A 344 20.03 -13.39 -21.40
N PRO A 345 21.14 -13.89 -22.00
CA PRO A 345 22.33 -13.10 -22.24
C PRO A 345 22.12 -11.98 -23.27
N ASN A 346 21.05 -12.02 -24.06
CA ASN A 346 20.70 -10.94 -24.98
C ASN A 346 20.15 -9.69 -24.26
N ILE A 347 19.66 -9.85 -23.01
CA ILE A 347 19.17 -8.75 -22.18
C ILE A 347 20.21 -8.38 -21.13
N TYR A 348 20.82 -9.38 -20.48
CA TYR A 348 21.78 -9.14 -19.40
C TYR A 348 22.93 -10.16 -19.45
N SER A 349 24.12 -9.66 -19.67
CA SER A 349 25.33 -10.48 -19.83
C SER A 349 25.94 -10.94 -18.48
N GLY A 350 25.56 -10.30 -17.37
CA GLY A 350 26.35 -10.37 -16.13
C GLY A 350 27.67 -9.57 -16.24
N LYS A 351 28.58 -9.79 -15.29
CA LYS A 351 29.90 -9.16 -15.29
C LYS A 351 30.75 -9.74 -16.43
N LEU A 352 31.10 -8.93 -17.43
CA LEU A 352 31.94 -9.36 -18.57
C LEU A 352 33.44 -9.29 -18.24
N LYS A 353 33.87 -8.29 -17.45
CA LYS A 353 35.26 -8.08 -17.08
C LYS A 353 35.36 -7.55 -15.64
N ASP A 354 36.49 -7.87 -15.02
CA ASP A 354 36.94 -7.33 -13.76
C ASP A 354 38.44 -7.10 -13.84
N GLU A 355 38.83 -5.85 -14.10
CA GLU A 355 40.21 -5.48 -14.36
C GLU A 355 40.61 -4.35 -13.38
N ALA A 356 41.87 -4.39 -12.94
CA ALA A 356 42.38 -3.31 -12.08
C ALA A 356 42.39 -1.98 -12.89
N PHE A 357 41.71 -0.98 -12.32
CA PHE A 357 41.77 0.38 -12.88
C PHE A 357 43.17 1.00 -12.61
N LYS A 358 43.91 1.28 -13.65
CA LYS A 358 45.21 1.98 -13.57
C LYS A 358 44.98 3.46 -13.81
N GLU A 359 44.92 4.21 -12.74
CA GLU A 359 44.78 5.67 -12.80
C GLU A 359 46.10 6.30 -13.33
N ALA A 360 46.00 7.17 -14.30
CA ALA A 360 47.18 7.83 -14.88
C ALA A 360 47.87 8.80 -13.90
N ASN A 361 47.10 9.46 -13.04
CA ASN A 361 47.56 10.35 -11.98
C ASN A 361 46.76 10.11 -10.72
N PRO A 362 47.09 9.06 -9.92
CA PRO A 362 46.36 8.76 -8.72
C PRO A 362 46.44 9.87 -7.69
N GLN A 363 45.30 10.46 -7.34
CA GLN A 363 45.24 11.41 -6.23
C GLN A 363 45.36 10.64 -4.92
N LYS A 364 46.11 11.20 -3.97
CA LYS A 364 46.14 10.61 -2.63
C LYS A 364 44.73 10.71 -2.02
N PRO A 365 44.21 9.61 -1.40
CA PRO A 365 42.95 9.67 -0.69
C PRO A 365 42.94 10.83 0.30
N GLN A 366 41.95 11.70 0.20
CA GLN A 366 41.74 12.74 1.19
C GLN A 366 41.11 12.07 2.42
N PRO A 367 41.63 12.20 3.62
CA PRO A 367 40.97 11.73 4.81
C PRO A 367 39.69 12.56 4.99
N VAL A 368 38.56 11.94 4.79
CA VAL A 368 37.26 12.52 5.12
C VAL A 368 36.91 12.03 6.52
N PRO A 369 36.64 12.93 7.48
CA PRO A 369 36.09 12.50 8.75
C PRO A 369 34.69 11.90 8.47
N TYR A 370 34.60 10.58 8.48
CA TYR A 370 33.37 9.85 8.29
C TYR A 370 32.96 9.29 9.64
N GLU A 371 32.08 10.00 10.33
CA GLU A 371 31.36 9.45 11.48
C GLU A 371 30.20 8.61 10.93
N ILE A 372 30.39 7.29 10.95
CA ILE A 372 29.27 6.36 10.79
C ILE A 372 28.61 6.28 12.18
N ASP A 373 27.55 7.05 12.39
CA ASP A 373 26.59 6.69 13.44
C ASP A 373 26.15 5.25 13.18
N SER A 374 26.43 4.36 14.14
CA SER A 374 26.07 2.96 14.03
C SER A 374 24.54 2.79 14.14
N HIS A 375 23.83 3.09 13.06
CA HIS A 375 22.45 2.71 12.95
C HIS A 375 22.39 1.20 12.74
N LYS A 376 21.57 0.51 13.52
CA LYS A 376 21.20 -0.89 13.29
C LYS A 376 20.33 -0.98 12.03
N GLY A 377 20.96 -0.84 10.85
CA GLY A 377 20.29 -1.05 9.57
C GLY A 377 20.04 -2.53 9.32
N MET A 378 19.02 -2.85 8.53
CA MET A 378 18.83 -4.21 8.01
C MET A 378 20.03 -4.58 7.14
N ASP A 379 20.63 -5.74 7.42
CA ASP A 379 21.61 -6.37 6.54
C ASP A 379 20.89 -6.71 5.21
N MET A 380 21.34 -6.10 4.12
CA MET A 380 20.76 -6.27 2.79
C MET A 380 21.09 -7.64 2.18
N GLY A 381 21.54 -8.62 2.98
CA GLY A 381 21.64 -10.02 2.59
C GLY A 381 22.18 -10.28 1.18
N HIS A 382 23.23 -9.56 0.77
CA HIS A 382 23.97 -9.95 -0.42
C HIS A 382 24.77 -11.21 -0.08
N SER A 383 24.12 -12.37 -0.20
CA SER A 383 24.84 -13.63 -0.26
C SER A 383 25.73 -13.59 -1.50
N HIS A 384 26.97 -13.18 -1.31
CA HIS A 384 28.03 -13.51 -2.25
C HIS A 384 28.13 -15.05 -2.24
N HIS A 385 27.51 -15.71 -3.21
CA HIS A 385 27.92 -17.05 -3.56
C HIS A 385 29.35 -16.95 -4.09
N GLU A 386 30.33 -17.09 -3.18
CA GLU A 386 31.68 -17.44 -3.57
C GLU A 386 31.59 -18.81 -4.22
N HIS A 387 31.73 -18.85 -5.54
CA HIS A 387 32.11 -20.07 -6.24
C HIS A 387 33.51 -20.43 -5.73
N SER A 388 33.58 -21.38 -4.82
CA SER A 388 34.82 -22.08 -4.49
C SER A 388 35.22 -22.92 -5.71
N ASP A 389 36.06 -22.36 -6.55
CA ASP A 389 36.82 -23.14 -7.52
C ASP A 389 37.82 -24.00 -6.74
N ALA A 390 37.41 -25.24 -6.53
CA ALA A 390 38.32 -26.30 -6.06
C ALA A 390 39.32 -26.61 -7.22
N ASN A 391 40.42 -25.89 -7.22
CA ASN A 391 41.56 -26.29 -8.08
C ASN A 391 42.48 -27.21 -7.31
N SER A 392 42.32 -28.51 -7.53
CA SER A 392 43.23 -29.54 -7.12
C SER A 392 44.56 -29.46 -7.87
N GLY A 393 45.52 -28.77 -7.27
CA GLY A 393 46.90 -28.75 -7.71
C GLY A 393 47.70 -29.86 -7.01
N ALA A 394 47.81 -31.02 -7.64
CA ALA A 394 48.80 -32.03 -7.25
C ALA A 394 50.22 -31.50 -7.58
N THR A 395 51.07 -31.43 -6.59
CA THR A 395 52.54 -31.42 -6.82
C THR A 395 53.21 -32.51 -6.01
N ARG A 396 53.80 -33.43 -6.76
CA ARG A 396 54.82 -34.36 -6.30
C ARG A 396 56.10 -33.62 -5.90
N LYS A 397 56.64 -33.83 -4.83
CA LYS A 397 57.91 -34.41 -4.36
C LYS A 397 58.13 -34.09 -2.91
#